data_2b4ae4d707c96f76b389b30ea61d5432
#
_entry.id   2b4ae4d707c96f76b389b30ea61d5432
#
_cell.length_a   1.000
_cell.length_b   1.000
_cell.length_c   1.000
_cell.angle_alpha   90.00
_cell.angle_beta   90.00
_cell.angle_gamma   90.00
#
_symmetry.space_group_name_H-M   'P 1'
#
loop_
_entity.id
_entity.type
_entity.pdbx_description
1 polymer ?
#
loop_
_entity_poly.entity_id
_entity_poly.type
_entity_poly.pdbx_seq_one_letter_code
_entity_poly.pdbx_strand_id
1 'polypeptide(L)'
;SCCDTIRSVYDILLESGKLDFLYILDVLHCDSACSRERMAVQLKGLAKAYAQYKGTEFDAGKFRAAFHAQEKITKSHIAVLGARMGQELFEMTSKAMPLPVENDTCVHNRSVGNILPPEGASFDELMDWYAGEILGQIPCMRMMDPTGRKKLYNDPSVAGIIYHTVKFCDFYSFEYAE
;
A
#
# COMPACT_ATOMS: atom_id res chain seq x y z
N SER A 1 -6.83 6.15 4.36
CA SER A 1 -7.63 5.27 5.24
C SER A 1 -8.49 4.34 4.40
N CYS A 2 -8.56 3.10 4.78
CA CYS A 2 -9.40 2.11 4.07
C CYS A 2 -10.46 1.49 5.00
N CYS A 3 -10.55 1.89 6.26
CA CYS A 3 -11.57 1.39 7.19
C CYS A 3 -12.00 2.46 8.19
N ASP A 4 -13.22 2.31 8.71
CA ASP A 4 -13.79 3.27 9.64
C ASP A 4 -13.07 3.31 10.99
N THR A 5 -12.52 2.17 11.42
CA THR A 5 -11.71 2.11 12.64
C THR A 5 -10.49 3.04 12.56
N ILE A 6 -9.80 3.08 11.42
CA ILE A 6 -8.64 3.97 11.24
C ILE A 6 -9.09 5.44 11.20
N ARG A 7 -10.27 5.73 10.65
CA ARG A 7 -10.86 7.09 10.70
C ARG A 7 -11.13 7.50 12.14
N SER A 8 -11.74 6.64 12.93
CA SER A 8 -12.00 6.90 14.35
C SER A 8 -10.71 7.12 15.14
N VAL A 9 -9.67 6.33 14.87
CA VAL A 9 -8.34 6.54 15.47
C VAL A 9 -7.75 7.89 15.06
N TYR A 10 -7.90 8.29 13.78
CA TYR A 10 -7.45 9.60 13.32
C TYR A 10 -8.15 10.72 14.09
N ASP A 11 -9.47 10.65 14.24
CA ASP A 11 -10.26 11.68 14.94
C ASP A 11 -9.83 11.79 16.41
N ILE A 12 -9.64 10.66 17.11
CA ILE A 12 -9.14 10.62 18.50
C ILE A 12 -7.74 11.25 18.61
N LEU A 13 -6.85 10.93 17.67
CA LEU A 13 -5.49 11.48 17.66
C LEU A 13 -5.52 12.99 17.37
N LEU A 14 -6.38 13.44 16.46
CA LEU A 14 -6.56 14.85 16.14
C LEU A 14 -7.06 15.63 17.37
N GLU A 15 -8.10 15.12 18.04
CA GLU A 15 -8.63 15.71 19.27
C GLU A 15 -7.62 15.74 20.41
N SER A 16 -6.74 14.73 20.47
CA SER A 16 -5.75 14.66 21.55
C SER A 16 -4.74 15.81 21.54
N GLY A 17 -4.52 16.44 20.38
CA GLY A 17 -3.55 17.53 20.19
C GLY A 17 -2.09 17.16 20.50
N LYS A 18 -1.78 15.83 20.59
CA LYS A 18 -0.45 15.34 20.99
C LYS A 18 0.53 15.19 19.82
N LEU A 19 0.05 15.29 18.60
CA LEU A 19 0.85 15.11 17.40
C LEU A 19 1.03 16.45 16.68
N ASP A 20 2.26 16.80 16.38
CA ASP A 20 2.60 18.03 15.67
C ASP A 20 2.14 18.00 14.21
N PHE A 21 2.06 16.80 13.63
CA PHE A 21 1.58 16.60 12.26
C PHE A 21 0.75 15.32 12.18
N LEU A 22 -0.45 15.45 11.67
CA LEU A 22 -1.35 14.33 11.40
C LEU A 22 -2.08 14.57 10.09
N TYR A 23 -2.08 13.58 9.22
CA TYR A 23 -2.77 13.65 7.92
C TYR A 23 -3.42 12.31 7.60
N ILE A 24 -4.61 12.32 7.03
CA ILE A 24 -5.30 11.12 6.59
C ILE A 24 -5.38 11.07 5.07
N LEU A 25 -4.98 9.95 4.48
CA LEU A 25 -5.20 9.64 3.08
C LEU A 25 -6.34 8.64 2.94
N ASP A 26 -7.32 8.97 2.13
CA ASP A 26 -8.39 8.06 1.76
C ASP A 26 -7.98 7.25 0.53
N VAL A 27 -7.68 5.99 0.74
CA VAL A 27 -7.38 5.06 -0.36
C VAL A 27 -8.70 4.63 -0.98
N LEU A 28 -8.88 4.97 -2.24
CA LEU A 28 -10.08 4.62 -3.01
C LEU A 28 -10.08 3.13 -3.35
N HIS A 29 -11.27 2.54 -3.45
CA HIS A 29 -11.43 1.10 -3.63
C HIS A 29 -11.62 0.69 -5.10
N CYS A 30 -11.27 1.54 -6.03
CA CYS A 30 -11.25 1.23 -7.45
C CYS A 30 -10.10 1.96 -8.14
N ASP A 31 -9.59 1.37 -9.21
CA ASP A 31 -8.59 1.97 -10.08
C ASP A 31 -9.27 2.47 -11.36
N SER A 32 -9.91 3.63 -11.25
CA SER A 32 -10.53 4.34 -12.37
C SER A 32 -9.85 5.69 -12.60
N ALA A 33 -10.05 6.30 -13.75
CA ALA A 33 -9.50 7.63 -14.04
C ALA A 33 -9.90 8.65 -12.95
N CYS A 34 -11.18 8.67 -12.56
CA CYS A 34 -11.68 9.55 -11.49
C CYS A 34 -11.02 9.24 -10.13
N SER A 35 -10.78 7.96 -9.83
CA SER A 35 -10.13 7.56 -8.58
C SER A 35 -8.67 7.98 -8.56
N ARG A 36 -7.95 7.86 -9.67
CA ARG A 36 -6.57 8.31 -9.81
C ARG A 36 -6.46 9.81 -9.63
N GLU A 37 -7.33 10.59 -10.29
CA GLU A 37 -7.41 12.03 -10.13
C GLU A 37 -7.64 12.44 -8.65
N ARG A 38 -8.64 11.84 -8.00
CA ARG A 38 -8.93 12.11 -6.59
C ARG A 38 -7.77 11.71 -5.67
N MET A 39 -7.12 10.59 -5.94
CA MET A 39 -5.96 10.17 -5.16
C MET A 39 -4.78 11.12 -5.36
N ALA A 40 -4.52 11.58 -6.60
CA ALA A 40 -3.49 12.57 -6.90
C ALA A 40 -3.73 13.89 -6.15
N VAL A 41 -4.98 14.38 -6.11
CA VAL A 41 -5.34 15.57 -5.33
C VAL A 41 -5.00 15.40 -3.85
N GLN A 42 -5.29 14.25 -3.26
CA GLN A 42 -4.95 13.97 -1.86
C GLN A 42 -3.43 13.90 -1.63
N LEU A 43 -2.69 13.28 -2.54
CA LEU A 43 -1.23 13.22 -2.47
C LEU A 43 -0.60 14.61 -2.58
N LYS A 44 -1.09 15.45 -3.50
CA LYS A 44 -0.69 16.86 -3.62
C LYS A 44 -0.98 17.65 -2.33
N GLY A 45 -2.14 17.38 -1.72
CA GLY A 45 -2.52 17.96 -0.42
C GLY A 45 -1.58 17.55 0.71
N LEU A 46 -1.28 16.25 0.81
CA LEU A 46 -0.33 15.73 1.80
C LEU A 46 1.07 16.33 1.61
N ALA A 47 1.59 16.33 0.39
CA ALA A 47 2.92 16.86 0.10
C ALA A 47 3.03 18.35 0.49
N LYS A 48 2.01 19.16 0.16
CA LYS A 48 1.95 20.58 0.53
C LYS A 48 1.86 20.79 2.04
N ALA A 49 0.97 20.05 2.71
CA ALA A 49 0.80 20.16 4.16
C ALA A 49 2.08 19.75 4.91
N TYR A 50 2.75 18.69 4.46
CA TYR A 50 4.01 18.25 5.06
C TYR A 50 5.16 19.23 4.81
N ALA A 51 5.27 19.78 3.60
CA ALA A 51 6.25 20.78 3.26
C ALA A 51 6.07 22.03 4.13
N GLN A 52 4.83 22.49 4.31
CA GLN A 52 4.50 23.61 5.20
C GLN A 52 4.86 23.30 6.66
N TYR A 53 4.52 22.13 7.15
CA TYR A 53 4.88 21.70 8.51
C TYR A 53 6.40 21.70 8.74
N LYS A 54 7.17 21.24 7.75
CA LYS A 54 8.65 21.22 7.83
C LYS A 54 9.32 22.54 7.49
N GLY A 55 8.60 23.54 6.98
CA GLY A 55 9.20 24.78 6.48
C GLY A 55 10.10 24.56 5.26
N THR A 56 9.77 23.59 4.40
CA THR A 56 10.54 23.20 3.21
C THR A 56 9.67 23.23 1.97
N GLU A 57 10.29 23.10 0.79
CA GLU A 57 9.57 22.84 -0.46
C GLU A 57 9.61 21.37 -0.83
N PHE A 58 8.71 20.96 -1.71
CA PHE A 58 8.74 19.60 -2.28
C PHE A 58 9.97 19.43 -3.17
N ASP A 59 10.73 18.38 -2.90
CA ASP A 59 11.95 18.05 -3.63
C ASP A 59 11.71 16.80 -4.50
N ALA A 60 11.56 17.02 -5.80
CA ALA A 60 11.33 15.95 -6.76
C ALA A 60 12.50 14.96 -6.86
N GLY A 61 13.74 15.43 -6.61
CA GLY A 61 14.93 14.59 -6.59
C GLY A 61 14.89 13.61 -5.42
N LYS A 62 14.60 14.11 -4.21
CA LYS A 62 14.42 13.25 -3.02
C LYS A 62 13.23 12.32 -3.16
N PHE A 63 12.14 12.78 -3.75
CA PHE A 63 10.99 11.93 -4.03
C PHE A 63 11.38 10.76 -4.94
N ARG A 64 12.06 11.01 -6.07
CA ARG A 64 12.54 9.94 -6.96
C ARG A 64 13.55 9.01 -6.28
N ALA A 65 14.48 9.56 -5.51
CA ALA A 65 15.50 8.78 -4.81
C ALA A 65 14.92 7.84 -3.73
N ALA A 66 13.69 8.10 -3.27
CA ALA A 66 13.00 7.22 -2.33
C ALA A 66 12.45 5.94 -2.97
N PHE A 67 12.36 5.90 -4.30
CA PHE A 67 11.93 4.71 -5.03
C PHE A 67 13.15 3.83 -5.35
N HIS A 68 13.08 2.59 -4.94
CA HIS A 68 14.04 1.56 -5.28
C HIS A 68 13.33 0.50 -6.12
N ALA A 69 13.95 0.11 -7.23
CA ALA A 69 13.50 -1.06 -7.97
C ALA A 69 13.58 -2.27 -7.04
N GLN A 70 12.45 -2.82 -6.66
CA GLN A 70 12.41 -4.09 -5.93
C GLN A 70 12.53 -5.22 -6.94
N GLU A 71 13.47 -6.13 -6.72
CA GLU A 71 13.53 -7.36 -7.49
C GLU A 71 12.29 -8.21 -7.14
N LYS A 72 11.46 -8.43 -8.14
CA LYS A 72 10.36 -9.38 -7.99
C LYS A 72 10.94 -10.77 -7.76
N ILE A 73 10.44 -11.47 -6.74
CA ILE A 73 10.79 -12.87 -6.52
C ILE A 73 10.25 -13.68 -7.70
N THR A 74 11.15 -14.13 -8.58
CA THR A 74 10.80 -14.96 -9.75
C THR A 74 10.96 -16.45 -9.48
N LYS A 75 11.53 -16.80 -8.34
CA LYS A 75 11.69 -18.19 -7.90
C LYS A 75 10.47 -18.65 -7.12
N SER A 76 10.33 -19.98 -6.98
CA SER A 76 9.30 -20.56 -6.14
C SER A 76 9.34 -19.97 -4.72
N HIS A 77 8.22 -19.44 -4.26
CA HIS A 77 8.10 -18.72 -2.98
C HIS A 77 6.76 -18.96 -2.30
N ILE A 78 6.67 -18.53 -1.05
CA ILE A 78 5.44 -18.53 -0.27
C ILE A 78 4.91 -17.11 -0.22
N ALA A 79 3.66 -16.91 -0.61
CA ALA A 79 2.98 -15.62 -0.51
C ALA A 79 2.25 -15.51 0.84
N VAL A 80 2.45 -14.41 1.57
CA VAL A 80 1.64 -14.07 2.75
C VAL A 80 0.54 -13.12 2.31
N LEU A 81 -0.70 -13.56 2.41
CA LEU A 81 -1.88 -12.82 2.00
C LEU A 81 -2.72 -12.40 3.21
N GLY A 82 -3.71 -11.57 2.95
CA GLY A 82 -4.74 -11.20 3.92
C GLY A 82 -4.48 -9.86 4.61
N ALA A 83 -4.82 -9.77 5.87
CA ALA A 83 -4.68 -8.57 6.69
C ALA A 83 -3.20 -8.24 6.94
N ARG A 84 -2.93 -6.99 7.30
CA ARG A 84 -1.57 -6.52 7.63
C ARG A 84 -0.92 -7.43 8.66
N MET A 85 0.24 -7.98 8.33
CA MET A 85 1.12 -8.67 9.26
C MET A 85 2.17 -7.67 9.80
N GLY A 86 2.41 -7.68 11.10
CA GLY A 86 3.47 -6.86 11.70
C GLY A 86 4.85 -7.36 11.27
N GLN A 87 5.82 -6.45 11.20
CA GLN A 87 7.17 -6.75 10.71
C GLN A 87 7.84 -7.91 11.46
N GLU A 88 7.76 -7.90 12.78
CA GLU A 88 8.34 -8.95 13.62
C GLU A 88 7.75 -10.34 13.32
N LEU A 89 6.43 -10.43 13.21
CA LEU A 89 5.75 -11.68 12.89
C LEU A 89 6.11 -12.14 11.47
N PHE A 90 6.21 -11.23 10.52
CA PHE A 90 6.63 -11.54 9.16
C PHE A 90 8.05 -12.11 9.11
N GLU A 91 8.98 -11.49 9.84
CA GLU A 91 10.37 -11.96 9.92
C GLU A 91 10.48 -13.35 10.58
N MET A 92 9.71 -13.59 11.65
CA MET A 92 9.63 -14.90 12.29
C MET A 92 9.09 -15.95 11.31
N THR A 93 8.02 -15.61 10.59
CA THR A 93 7.41 -16.47 9.57
C THR A 93 8.43 -16.78 8.47
N SER A 94 9.10 -15.78 7.95
CA SER A 94 10.10 -15.93 6.89
C SER A 94 11.27 -16.83 7.31
N LYS A 95 11.72 -16.71 8.54
CA LYS A 95 12.80 -17.55 9.09
C LYS A 95 12.37 -19.02 9.28
N ALA A 96 11.08 -19.26 9.49
CA ALA A 96 10.54 -20.61 9.71
C ALA A 96 10.25 -21.37 8.41
N MET A 97 10.19 -20.68 7.27
CA MET A 97 9.83 -21.29 5.99
C MET A 97 11.05 -21.76 5.19
N PRO A 98 10.93 -22.88 4.47
CA PRO A 98 12.03 -23.42 3.65
C PRO A 98 12.21 -22.68 2.33
N LEU A 99 11.24 -21.86 1.92
CA LEU A 99 11.25 -21.06 0.69
C LEU A 99 11.24 -19.58 1.02
N PRO A 100 11.69 -18.71 0.10
CA PRO A 100 11.52 -17.28 0.24
C PRO A 100 10.05 -16.93 0.51
N VAL A 101 9.82 -15.92 1.35
CA VAL A 101 8.47 -15.47 1.70
C VAL A 101 8.27 -14.06 1.18
N GLU A 102 7.21 -13.85 0.39
CA GLU A 102 6.79 -12.54 -0.09
C GLU A 102 5.60 -12.03 0.72
N ASN A 103 5.63 -10.74 1.07
CA ASN A 103 4.57 -10.13 1.85
C ASN A 103 3.57 -9.44 0.94
N ASP A 104 2.50 -10.13 0.59
CA ASP A 104 1.38 -9.64 -0.23
C ASP A 104 0.14 -9.28 0.61
N THR A 105 0.36 -8.99 1.89
CA THR A 105 -0.72 -8.49 2.76
C THR A 105 -1.21 -7.12 2.31
N CYS A 106 -2.39 -6.73 2.74
CA CYS A 106 -3.12 -5.55 2.27
C CYS A 106 -2.35 -4.21 2.33
N VAL A 107 -1.25 -4.13 3.03
CA VAL A 107 -0.52 -2.86 3.27
C VAL A 107 0.94 -2.92 2.86
N HIS A 108 1.58 -4.09 2.84
CA HIS A 108 3.04 -4.14 2.81
C HIS A 108 3.62 -3.95 1.41
N ASN A 109 3.08 -4.62 0.40
CA ASN A 109 3.57 -4.50 -0.97
C ASN A 109 3.02 -3.30 -1.74
N ARG A 110 2.52 -2.33 -1.06
CA ARG A 110 2.26 -0.99 -1.63
C ARG A 110 3.51 -0.11 -1.65
N SER A 111 4.68 -0.70 -1.55
CA SER A 111 5.86 -0.10 -2.11
C SER A 111 5.65 -0.06 -3.61
N VAL A 112 5.65 1.12 -4.16
CA VAL A 112 5.54 1.35 -5.60
C VAL A 112 6.58 0.50 -6.28
N GLY A 113 6.11 -0.50 -6.99
CA GLY A 113 6.93 -1.62 -7.45
C GLY A 113 8.06 -1.23 -8.41
N ASN A 114 8.38 -2.10 -9.31
CA ASN A 114 9.51 -2.08 -10.23
C ASN A 114 9.54 -0.92 -11.24
N ILE A 115 8.68 0.07 -11.12
CA ILE A 115 8.59 1.21 -12.03
C ILE A 115 9.14 2.45 -11.32
N LEU A 116 10.21 2.98 -11.84
CA LEU A 116 10.78 4.23 -11.35
C LEU A 116 9.92 5.43 -11.80
N PRO A 117 9.85 6.49 -11.00
CA PRO A 117 9.16 7.71 -11.38
C PRO A 117 9.71 8.28 -12.69
N PRO A 118 8.85 8.83 -13.57
CA PRO A 118 9.27 9.36 -14.85
C PRO A 118 10.27 10.49 -14.67
N GLU A 119 11.35 10.46 -15.47
CA GLU A 119 12.37 11.52 -15.45
C GLU A 119 11.79 12.84 -15.98
N GLY A 120 12.23 13.95 -15.41
CA GLY A 120 11.83 15.28 -15.83
C GLY A 120 10.37 15.67 -15.54
N ALA A 121 9.58 14.77 -14.98
CA ALA A 121 8.18 15.06 -14.66
C ALA A 121 8.04 16.17 -13.61
N SER A 122 7.07 17.04 -13.82
CA SER A 122 6.64 18.07 -12.87
C SER A 122 6.07 17.46 -11.58
N PHE A 123 5.88 18.30 -10.57
CA PHE A 123 5.24 17.87 -9.32
C PHE A 123 3.85 17.24 -9.57
N ASP A 124 3.06 17.85 -10.42
CA ASP A 124 1.72 17.36 -10.72
C ASP A 124 1.75 16.00 -11.43
N GLU A 125 2.59 15.84 -12.42
CA GLU A 125 2.77 14.57 -13.14
C GLU A 125 3.32 13.46 -12.23
N LEU A 126 4.22 13.77 -11.30
CA LEU A 126 4.71 12.80 -10.31
C LEU A 126 3.59 12.34 -9.38
N MET A 127 2.71 13.23 -8.93
CA MET A 127 1.60 12.85 -8.05
C MET A 127 0.53 12.06 -8.80
N ASP A 128 0.26 12.40 -10.07
CA ASP A 128 -0.66 11.67 -10.92
C ASP A 128 -0.13 10.25 -11.22
N TRP A 129 1.16 10.14 -11.55
CA TRP A 129 1.84 8.85 -11.71
C TRP A 129 1.77 8.01 -10.41
N TYR A 130 2.13 8.60 -9.28
CA TYR A 130 2.15 7.90 -8.00
C TYR A 130 0.76 7.43 -7.56
N ALA A 131 -0.27 8.23 -7.83
CA ALA A 131 -1.66 7.82 -7.60
C ALA A 131 -2.03 6.57 -8.40
N GLY A 132 -1.64 6.51 -9.67
CA GLY A 132 -1.84 5.33 -10.53
C GLY A 132 -1.12 4.09 -9.98
N GLU A 133 0.14 4.25 -9.58
CA GLU A 133 0.92 3.15 -9.01
C GLU A 133 0.33 2.62 -7.69
N ILE A 134 -0.12 3.50 -6.80
CA ILE A 134 -0.76 3.10 -5.54
C ILE A 134 -2.06 2.32 -5.79
N LEU A 135 -2.90 2.80 -6.72
CA LEU A 135 -4.19 2.17 -6.98
C LEU A 135 -4.08 0.91 -7.84
N GLY A 136 -3.04 0.81 -8.68
CA GLY A 136 -2.79 -0.35 -9.53
C GLY A 136 -2.11 -1.54 -8.81
N GLN A 137 -1.70 -1.37 -7.56
CA GLN A 137 -1.09 -2.46 -6.76
C GLN A 137 -2.13 -3.51 -6.36
N ILE A 138 -1.63 -4.69 -5.94
CA ILE A 138 -2.50 -5.78 -5.47
C ILE A 138 -3.50 -5.24 -4.47
N PRO A 139 -4.77 -5.28 -4.80
CA PRO A 139 -5.76 -4.60 -4.02
C PRO A 139 -6.01 -5.31 -2.69
N CYS A 140 -6.23 -4.52 -1.66
CA CYS A 140 -7.00 -4.97 -0.52
C CYS A 140 -8.28 -5.64 -1.06
N MET A 141 -8.76 -6.68 -0.39
CA MET A 141 -10.02 -7.35 -0.71
C MET A 141 -11.22 -6.38 -0.89
N ARG A 142 -11.12 -5.17 -0.35
CA ARG A 142 -12.11 -4.09 -0.53
C ARG A 142 -12.08 -3.45 -1.92
N MET A 143 -11.05 -3.71 -2.72
CA MET A 143 -11.02 -3.19 -4.09
C MET A 143 -12.08 -3.89 -4.94
N MET A 144 -12.75 -3.10 -5.78
CA MET A 144 -13.83 -3.60 -6.64
C MET A 144 -13.34 -4.55 -7.73
N ASP A 145 -12.09 -4.43 -8.15
CA ASP A 145 -11.48 -5.30 -9.16
C ASP A 145 -10.62 -6.38 -8.50
N PRO A 146 -11.03 -7.66 -8.55
CA PRO A 146 -10.28 -8.78 -7.98
C PRO A 146 -9.17 -9.31 -8.90
N THR A 147 -8.95 -8.72 -10.08
CA THR A 147 -8.05 -9.26 -11.12
C THR A 147 -6.62 -9.42 -10.59
N GLY A 148 -6.11 -8.46 -9.82
CA GLY A 148 -4.77 -8.54 -9.22
C GLY A 148 -4.62 -9.72 -8.27
N ARG A 149 -5.64 -9.99 -7.47
CA ARG A 149 -5.67 -11.12 -6.54
C ARG A 149 -5.75 -12.46 -7.27
N LYS A 150 -6.59 -12.56 -8.30
CA LYS A 150 -6.69 -13.77 -9.12
C LYS A 150 -5.38 -14.09 -9.83
N LYS A 151 -4.65 -13.08 -10.29
CA LYS A 151 -3.31 -13.28 -10.85
C LYS A 151 -2.34 -13.86 -9.82
N LEU A 152 -2.39 -13.39 -8.58
CA LEU A 152 -1.54 -13.88 -7.51
C LEU A 152 -1.84 -15.36 -7.19
N TYR A 153 -3.11 -15.73 -7.03
CA TYR A 153 -3.51 -17.12 -6.77
C TYR A 153 -3.14 -18.09 -7.90
N ASN A 154 -3.03 -17.59 -9.12
CA ASN A 154 -2.68 -18.39 -10.30
C ASN A 154 -1.21 -18.22 -10.73
N ASP A 155 -0.40 -17.52 -9.96
CA ASP A 155 1.03 -17.36 -10.26
C ASP A 155 1.76 -18.70 -10.02
N PRO A 156 2.35 -19.31 -11.06
CA PRO A 156 3.04 -20.60 -10.93
C PRO A 156 4.30 -20.52 -10.05
N SER A 157 4.80 -19.35 -9.74
CA SER A 157 5.92 -19.16 -8.81
C SER A 157 5.49 -19.21 -7.35
N VAL A 158 4.19 -19.11 -7.04
CA VAL A 158 3.65 -19.26 -5.70
C VAL A 158 3.49 -20.73 -5.35
N ALA A 159 4.41 -21.25 -4.52
CA ALA A 159 4.40 -22.64 -4.07
C ALA A 159 3.43 -22.89 -2.89
N GLY A 160 3.04 -21.85 -2.20
CA GLY A 160 2.12 -21.94 -1.07
C GLY A 160 1.67 -20.57 -0.60
N ILE A 161 0.55 -20.54 0.11
CA ILE A 161 -0.05 -19.33 0.63
C ILE A 161 -0.18 -19.45 2.15
N ILE A 162 0.30 -18.42 2.86
CA ILE A 162 0.00 -18.21 4.28
C ILE A 162 -1.04 -17.11 4.34
N TYR A 163 -2.23 -17.44 4.82
CA TYR A 163 -3.30 -16.46 4.93
C TYR A 163 -3.37 -15.89 6.34
N HIS A 164 -3.09 -14.59 6.47
CA HIS A 164 -3.09 -13.90 7.75
C HIS A 164 -4.40 -13.15 7.96
N THR A 165 -5.13 -13.49 9.01
CA THR A 165 -6.35 -12.79 9.43
C THR A 165 -6.12 -12.07 10.75
N VAL A 166 -6.81 -10.95 10.94
CA VAL A 166 -6.82 -10.21 12.20
C VAL A 166 -8.24 -10.19 12.71
N LYS A 167 -8.41 -10.50 14.00
CA LYS A 167 -9.73 -10.39 14.65
C LYS A 167 -10.34 -9.02 14.39
N PHE A 168 -11.62 -9.01 14.02
CA PHE A 168 -12.38 -7.83 13.61
C PHE A 168 -12.05 -7.26 12.22
N CYS A 169 -11.28 -7.97 11.40
CA CYS A 169 -11.16 -7.67 9.98
C CYS A 169 -12.08 -8.61 9.18
N ASP A 170 -13.37 -8.34 9.17
CA ASP A 170 -14.38 -9.20 8.58
C ASP A 170 -14.15 -9.50 7.10
N PHE A 171 -13.63 -8.54 6.34
CA PHE A 171 -13.34 -8.72 4.92
C PHE A 171 -12.41 -9.90 4.63
N TYR A 172 -11.33 -10.04 5.39
CA TYR A 172 -10.38 -11.14 5.19
C TYR A 172 -10.89 -12.45 5.76
N SER A 173 -11.80 -12.41 6.72
CA SER A 173 -12.45 -13.61 7.22
C SER A 173 -13.42 -14.19 6.19
N PHE A 174 -14.12 -13.35 5.43
CA PHE A 174 -14.99 -13.80 4.33
C PHE A 174 -14.19 -14.38 3.17
N GLU A 175 -13.09 -13.74 2.79
CA GLU A 175 -12.23 -14.24 1.71
C GLU A 175 -11.63 -15.61 2.01
N TYR A 176 -11.27 -15.88 3.24
CA TYR A 176 -10.69 -17.17 3.64
C TYR A 176 -11.69 -18.32 3.47
N ALA A 177 -12.97 -18.03 3.47
CA ALA A 177 -14.02 -19.04 3.33
C ALA A 177 -14.34 -19.41 1.86
N GLU A 178 -13.86 -18.63 0.89
CA GLU A 178 -14.01 -18.89 -0.54
C GLU A 178 -12.86 -19.75 -1.08
#